data_0d412e7f64146027f36dedfd943fe1f3
#
_entry.id   0d412e7f64146027f36dedfd943fe1f3
#
_cell.length_a   1.000
_cell.length_b   1.000
_cell.length_c   1.000
_cell.angle_alpha   90.00
_cell.angle_beta   90.00
_cell.angle_gamma   90.00
#
_symmetry.space_group_name_H-M   'P 1'
#
loop_
_entity.id
_entity.type
_entity.pdbx_description
1 polymer ?
#
loop_
_entity_poly.entity_id
_entity_poly.type
_entity_poly.pdbx_seq_one_letter_code
_entity_poly.pdbx_strand_id
1 'polypeptide(L)'
;MTPVDIYSLNGLPAPYWFIQLFKVLGFILHSIPMHLWLAGLPLALILLLIGGGRGQTFARRLLKQMPVVMAFGINLGIVPLLFIQVAYYKVFYPSTILMAWHWVGILIMVLPAYYLLYITSSLVDAGYKWRPALSGAGAALLLVGAGLVFTSAWSLMASPESWPELWRAKSLAAAATGLGTNWNPVVFLRFISVCGLASLTVTFWGLFDTYFLYVPKKDSGSGRQQPQINDFMENPHLSRSRKKELSKLRERGKLSEEEELKAMSFGFDEDEESSTETYQRWTLRLASVLVWFGVCITLGSLWLYYYKVVDGPESVTSVPEASMVSPPARFVANAGGPERIIPVWIPPVTFTAVGLFAVIIILANLGKIEGKPFVILLGLSHAAALTFFAITRQIIQNEQIKNYLDVRSIPEQMQLSPLLVFLLVFLFGAGLIFWMISAMAKTTKR
;
A
#
# COMPACT_ATOMS: atom_id res chain seq x y z
N MET A 1 -33.07 27.74 -29.54
CA MET A 1 -32.95 26.96 -28.27
C MET A 1 -31.59 26.31 -28.28
N THR A 2 -30.67 26.76 -27.45
CA THR A 2 -29.41 26.02 -27.20
C THR A 2 -29.80 24.65 -26.68
N PRO A 3 -29.16 23.56 -27.12
CA PRO A 3 -29.43 22.25 -26.56
C PRO A 3 -29.22 22.35 -25.04
N VAL A 4 -30.27 22.08 -24.29
CA VAL A 4 -30.15 21.98 -22.83
C VAL A 4 -29.16 20.85 -22.59
N ASP A 5 -28.02 21.18 -22.05
CA ASP A 5 -27.03 20.18 -21.65
C ASP A 5 -27.71 19.32 -20.57
N ILE A 6 -28.22 18.15 -20.98
CA ILE A 6 -28.94 17.22 -20.09
C ILE A 6 -28.11 16.89 -18.85
N TYR A 7 -26.79 16.97 -18.96
CA TYR A 7 -25.86 16.79 -17.85
C TYR A 7 -25.77 18.01 -16.92
N SER A 8 -26.20 19.21 -17.36
CA SER A 8 -26.28 20.38 -16.49
C SER A 8 -27.48 20.35 -15.55
N LEU A 9 -28.47 19.48 -15.81
CA LEU A 9 -29.63 19.26 -14.93
C LEU A 9 -29.28 18.41 -13.71
N ASN A 10 -28.19 17.61 -13.77
CA ASN A 10 -27.74 16.78 -12.67
C ASN A 10 -26.51 17.43 -12.02
N GLY A 11 -26.75 18.29 -11.05
CA GLY A 11 -25.71 18.83 -10.18
C GLY A 11 -25.08 17.73 -9.29
N LEU A 12 -24.13 18.11 -8.45
CA LEU A 12 -23.54 17.20 -7.47
C LEU A 12 -24.64 16.75 -6.48
N PRO A 13 -24.81 15.43 -6.26
CA PRO A 13 -25.86 14.90 -5.37
C PRO A 13 -25.57 15.11 -3.89
N ALA A 14 -24.39 15.60 -3.55
CA ALA A 14 -23.93 15.94 -2.20
C ALA A 14 -22.99 17.15 -2.27
N PRO A 15 -22.73 17.84 -1.16
CA PRO A 15 -21.80 18.96 -1.12
C PRO A 15 -20.43 18.58 -1.67
N TYR A 16 -19.79 19.50 -2.40
CA TYR A 16 -18.48 19.27 -3.01
C TYR A 16 -17.44 18.74 -2.01
N TRP A 17 -17.37 19.36 -0.81
CA TRP A 17 -16.43 18.94 0.23
C TRP A 17 -16.65 17.50 0.68
N PHE A 18 -17.91 17.04 0.77
CA PHE A 18 -18.28 15.69 1.14
C PHE A 18 -17.75 14.67 0.10
N ILE A 19 -18.04 14.94 -1.18
CA ILE A 19 -17.58 14.09 -2.29
C ILE A 19 -16.06 13.99 -2.30
N GLN A 20 -15.35 15.11 -2.13
CA GLN A 20 -13.89 15.12 -2.11
C GLN A 20 -13.33 14.38 -0.89
N LEU A 21 -13.94 14.57 0.28
CA LEU A 21 -13.54 13.87 1.51
C LEU A 21 -13.59 12.35 1.33
N PHE A 22 -14.73 11.82 0.91
CA PHE A 22 -14.90 10.37 0.76
C PHE A 22 -14.11 9.78 -0.41
N LYS A 23 -13.89 10.54 -1.47
CA LYS A 23 -13.01 10.15 -2.56
C LYS A 23 -11.55 10.02 -2.08
N VAL A 24 -11.05 11.01 -1.33
CA VAL A 24 -9.68 11.00 -0.77
C VAL A 24 -9.54 9.93 0.30
N LEU A 25 -10.48 9.86 1.25
CA LEU A 25 -10.48 8.86 2.31
C LEU A 25 -10.56 7.43 1.73
N GLY A 26 -11.45 7.20 0.78
CA GLY A 26 -11.57 5.91 0.10
C GLY A 26 -10.27 5.52 -0.60
N PHE A 27 -9.60 6.47 -1.26
CA PHE A 27 -8.30 6.22 -1.88
C PHE A 27 -7.22 5.89 -0.83
N ILE A 28 -7.16 6.59 0.30
CA ILE A 28 -6.21 6.30 1.40
C ILE A 28 -6.43 4.89 1.92
N LEU A 29 -7.68 4.53 2.23
CA LEU A 29 -8.02 3.21 2.74
C LEU A 29 -7.73 2.10 1.72
N HIS A 30 -8.03 2.32 0.43
CA HIS A 30 -7.71 1.40 -0.65
C HIS A 30 -6.20 1.25 -0.86
N SER A 31 -5.43 2.31 -0.67
CA SER A 31 -3.98 2.30 -0.89
C SER A 31 -3.27 1.32 0.03
N ILE A 32 -3.71 1.14 1.27
CA ILE A 32 -3.04 0.25 2.23
C ILE A 32 -2.99 -1.20 1.72
N PRO A 33 -4.11 -1.89 1.43
CA PRO A 33 -4.08 -3.23 0.86
C PRO A 33 -3.44 -3.27 -0.54
N MET A 34 -3.68 -2.25 -1.38
CA MET A 34 -3.06 -2.16 -2.69
C MET A 34 -1.53 -2.13 -2.61
N HIS A 35 -0.97 -1.38 -1.68
CA HIS A 35 0.47 -1.31 -1.45
C HIS A 35 1.05 -2.65 -0.98
N LEU A 36 0.32 -3.40 -0.15
CA LEU A 36 0.77 -4.71 0.33
C LEU A 36 0.85 -5.73 -0.82
N TRP A 37 -0.08 -5.74 -1.77
CA TRP A 37 0.09 -6.62 -2.92
C TRP A 37 1.06 -6.07 -3.97
N LEU A 38 1.21 -4.74 -4.10
CA LEU A 38 2.10 -4.14 -5.10
C LEU A 38 3.59 -4.29 -4.74
N ALA A 39 3.96 -4.03 -3.49
CA ALA A 39 5.35 -4.12 -3.01
C ALA A 39 5.57 -5.30 -2.06
N GLY A 40 4.60 -5.61 -1.19
CA GLY A 40 4.73 -6.66 -0.19
C GLY A 40 4.72 -8.06 -0.79
N LEU A 41 3.86 -8.33 -1.77
CA LEU A 41 3.82 -9.63 -2.44
C LEU A 41 5.14 -9.96 -3.15
N PRO A 42 5.71 -9.13 -4.04
CA PRO A 42 7.01 -9.39 -4.64
C PRO A 42 8.13 -9.56 -3.60
N LEU A 43 8.19 -8.68 -2.59
CA LEU A 43 9.16 -8.80 -1.52
C LEU A 43 9.03 -10.13 -0.77
N ALA A 44 7.81 -10.54 -0.42
CA ALA A 44 7.58 -11.80 0.29
C ALA A 44 8.00 -13.00 -0.56
N LEU A 45 7.77 -12.99 -1.87
CA LEU A 45 8.22 -14.07 -2.76
C LEU A 45 9.75 -14.16 -2.81
N ILE A 46 10.43 -13.03 -2.90
CA ILE A 46 11.91 -12.97 -2.85
C ILE A 46 12.41 -13.51 -1.51
N LEU A 47 11.87 -13.03 -0.39
CA LEU A 47 12.26 -13.48 0.94
C LEU A 47 11.92 -14.95 1.20
N LEU A 48 10.85 -15.49 0.61
CA LEU A 48 10.51 -16.90 0.71
C LEU A 48 11.60 -17.79 0.08
N LEU A 49 12.18 -17.34 -1.03
CA LEU A 49 13.18 -18.10 -1.77
C LEU A 49 14.59 -17.95 -1.17
N ILE A 50 15.02 -16.73 -0.87
CA ILE A 50 16.40 -16.41 -0.52
C ILE A 50 16.60 -15.76 0.85
N GLY A 51 15.53 -15.46 1.59
CA GLY A 51 15.58 -14.64 2.80
C GLY A 51 16.09 -15.36 4.07
N GLY A 52 16.53 -16.62 3.99
CA GLY A 52 16.90 -17.41 5.16
C GLY A 52 15.70 -17.62 6.12
N GLY A 53 15.94 -18.14 7.33
CA GLY A 53 14.86 -18.48 8.28
C GLY A 53 13.97 -17.31 8.63
N ARG A 54 14.55 -16.14 8.98
CA ARG A 54 13.78 -14.92 9.36
C ARG A 54 13.03 -14.32 8.18
N GLY A 55 13.66 -14.26 7.01
CA GLY A 55 13.01 -13.80 5.79
C GLY A 55 11.86 -14.69 5.37
N GLN A 56 12.00 -16.01 5.49
CA GLN A 56 10.93 -16.96 5.23
C GLN A 56 9.78 -16.83 6.24
N THR A 57 10.08 -16.56 7.51
CA THR A 57 9.05 -16.29 8.53
C THR A 57 8.24 -15.05 8.15
N PHE A 58 8.89 -13.94 7.84
CA PHE A 58 8.24 -12.72 7.37
C PHE A 58 7.38 -12.99 6.11
N ALA A 59 7.97 -13.65 5.11
CA ALA A 59 7.30 -13.97 3.86
C ALA A 59 6.05 -14.81 4.07
N ARG A 60 6.14 -15.90 4.85
CA ARG A 60 4.99 -16.79 5.14
C ARG A 60 3.86 -16.03 5.84
N ARG A 61 4.19 -15.17 6.83
CA ARG A 61 3.20 -14.36 7.55
C ARG A 61 2.47 -13.41 6.61
N LEU A 62 3.19 -12.71 5.74
CA LEU A 62 2.58 -11.80 4.78
C LEU A 62 1.77 -12.53 3.71
N LEU A 63 2.31 -13.60 3.10
CA LEU A 63 1.64 -14.35 2.04
C LEU A 63 0.33 -15.00 2.50
N LYS A 64 0.25 -15.45 3.76
CA LYS A 64 -0.98 -16.00 4.34
C LYS A 64 -2.11 -14.97 4.47
N GLN A 65 -1.76 -13.70 4.63
CA GLN A 65 -2.74 -12.61 4.75
C GLN A 65 -3.21 -12.09 3.38
N MET A 66 -2.50 -12.39 2.29
CA MET A 66 -2.78 -11.82 0.97
C MET A 66 -4.22 -12.02 0.46
N PRO A 67 -4.89 -13.18 0.63
CA PRO A 67 -6.28 -13.32 0.20
C PRO A 67 -7.22 -12.34 0.91
N VAL A 68 -7.02 -12.13 2.22
CA VAL A 68 -7.82 -11.18 3.02
C VAL A 68 -7.49 -9.74 2.63
N VAL A 69 -6.21 -9.43 2.46
CA VAL A 69 -5.74 -8.11 1.98
C VAL A 69 -6.36 -7.79 0.62
N MET A 70 -6.44 -8.78 -0.28
CA MET A 70 -7.06 -8.62 -1.60
C MET A 70 -8.55 -8.31 -1.49
N ALA A 71 -9.29 -9.05 -0.66
CA ALA A 71 -10.72 -8.80 -0.43
C ALA A 71 -10.97 -7.37 0.09
N PHE A 72 -10.20 -6.92 1.08
CA PHE A 72 -10.29 -5.53 1.55
C PHE A 72 -9.95 -4.52 0.47
N GLY A 73 -8.89 -4.78 -0.31
CA GLY A 73 -8.48 -3.89 -1.38
C GLY A 73 -9.56 -3.70 -2.44
N ILE A 74 -10.19 -4.76 -2.91
CA ILE A 74 -11.29 -4.69 -3.89
C ILE A 74 -12.44 -3.86 -3.32
N ASN A 75 -12.91 -4.19 -2.12
CA ASN A 75 -14.07 -3.52 -1.50
C ASN A 75 -13.80 -2.03 -1.22
N LEU A 76 -12.63 -1.69 -0.68
CA LEU A 76 -12.27 -0.31 -0.39
C LEU A 76 -12.02 0.51 -1.67
N GLY A 77 -11.65 -0.14 -2.78
CA GLY A 77 -11.46 0.52 -4.08
C GLY A 77 -12.76 0.97 -4.76
N ILE A 78 -13.88 0.35 -4.42
CA ILE A 78 -15.19 0.74 -4.95
C ILE A 78 -15.57 2.16 -4.51
N VAL A 79 -15.29 2.53 -3.25
CA VAL A 79 -15.67 3.84 -2.70
C VAL A 79 -15.10 5.01 -3.51
N PRO A 80 -13.77 5.16 -3.69
CA PRO A 80 -13.24 6.27 -4.45
C PRO A 80 -13.67 6.23 -5.92
N LEU A 81 -13.88 5.03 -6.49
CA LEU A 81 -14.34 4.87 -7.87
C LEU A 81 -15.74 5.45 -8.06
N LEU A 82 -16.68 5.18 -7.13
CA LEU A 82 -18.04 5.74 -7.18
C LEU A 82 -18.02 7.26 -7.09
N PHE A 83 -17.21 7.84 -6.18
CA PHE A 83 -17.12 9.29 -6.07
C PHE A 83 -16.45 9.96 -7.29
N ILE A 84 -15.54 9.26 -7.98
CA ILE A 84 -14.99 9.72 -9.26
C ILE A 84 -16.10 9.76 -10.32
N GLN A 85 -16.90 8.72 -10.43
CA GLN A 85 -18.01 8.65 -11.40
C GLN A 85 -19.01 9.78 -11.19
N VAL A 86 -19.31 10.13 -9.95
CA VAL A 86 -20.25 11.19 -9.60
C VAL A 86 -19.71 12.59 -9.92
N ALA A 87 -18.49 12.91 -9.48
CA ALA A 87 -17.98 14.28 -9.58
C ALA A 87 -17.25 14.56 -10.89
N TYR A 88 -16.70 13.51 -11.53
CA TYR A 88 -15.84 13.64 -12.70
C TYR A 88 -16.44 12.98 -13.95
N TYR A 89 -17.75 12.80 -13.98
CA TYR A 89 -18.46 12.06 -15.03
C TYR A 89 -18.13 12.52 -16.45
N LYS A 90 -17.96 13.84 -16.68
CA LYS A 90 -17.62 14.41 -18.01
C LYS A 90 -16.25 13.99 -18.54
N VAL A 91 -15.32 13.61 -17.66
CA VAL A 91 -13.98 13.14 -18.05
C VAL A 91 -13.80 11.64 -17.79
N PHE A 92 -14.52 11.07 -16.83
CA PHE A 92 -14.45 9.66 -16.47
C PHE A 92 -15.02 8.75 -17.57
N TYR A 93 -16.29 8.96 -17.94
CA TYR A 93 -16.95 8.08 -18.91
C TYR A 93 -16.34 8.13 -20.30
N PRO A 94 -16.02 9.28 -20.91
CA PRO A 94 -15.33 9.29 -22.18
C PRO A 94 -13.98 8.58 -22.15
N SER A 95 -13.17 8.80 -21.11
CA SER A 95 -11.87 8.12 -20.98
C SER A 95 -12.01 6.60 -20.82
N THR A 96 -12.99 6.13 -20.07
CA THR A 96 -13.24 4.69 -19.90
C THR A 96 -13.82 4.04 -21.16
N ILE A 97 -14.63 4.77 -21.96
CA ILE A 97 -15.11 4.29 -23.24
C ILE A 97 -13.95 4.15 -24.26
N LEU A 98 -13.05 5.12 -24.31
CA LEU A 98 -11.89 5.07 -25.20
C LEU A 98 -10.98 3.86 -24.93
N MET A 99 -10.90 3.40 -23.68
CA MET A 99 -10.10 2.26 -23.25
C MET A 99 -10.93 1.06 -22.75
N ALA A 100 -12.15 0.90 -23.27
CA ALA A 100 -13.15 -0.03 -22.72
C ALA A 100 -12.64 -1.47 -22.54
N TRP A 101 -11.92 -2.04 -23.51
CA TRP A 101 -11.37 -3.39 -23.38
C TRP A 101 -10.29 -3.52 -22.32
N HIS A 102 -9.45 -2.49 -22.15
CA HIS A 102 -8.48 -2.48 -21.07
C HIS A 102 -9.18 -2.37 -19.70
N TRP A 103 -10.27 -1.61 -19.64
CA TRP A 103 -11.08 -1.49 -18.44
C TRP A 103 -11.75 -2.81 -18.06
N VAL A 104 -12.34 -3.53 -19.02
CA VAL A 104 -12.84 -4.91 -18.84
C VAL A 104 -11.70 -5.86 -18.46
N GLY A 105 -10.52 -5.68 -19.06
CA GLY A 105 -9.32 -6.45 -18.77
C GLY A 105 -8.90 -6.41 -17.30
N ILE A 106 -9.24 -5.36 -16.56
CA ILE A 106 -8.99 -5.31 -15.10
C ILE A 106 -9.68 -6.48 -14.39
N LEU A 107 -10.94 -6.78 -14.71
CA LEU A 107 -11.65 -7.92 -14.11
C LEU A 107 -10.98 -9.25 -14.46
N ILE A 108 -10.55 -9.38 -15.74
CA ILE A 108 -9.84 -10.57 -16.24
C ILE A 108 -8.49 -10.75 -15.55
N MET A 109 -7.85 -9.69 -15.09
CA MET A 109 -6.59 -9.77 -14.32
C MET A 109 -6.84 -9.99 -12.82
N VAL A 110 -7.77 -9.25 -12.23
CA VAL A 110 -8.00 -9.24 -10.78
C VAL A 110 -8.59 -10.58 -10.28
N LEU A 111 -9.55 -11.18 -11.01
CA LEU A 111 -10.16 -12.44 -10.59
C LEU A 111 -9.15 -13.61 -10.55
N PRO A 112 -8.39 -13.90 -11.62
CA PRO A 112 -7.36 -14.93 -11.54
C PRO A 112 -6.27 -14.61 -10.52
N ALA A 113 -5.85 -13.34 -10.36
CA ALA A 113 -4.89 -12.95 -9.35
C ALA A 113 -5.38 -13.31 -7.94
N TYR A 114 -6.66 -13.08 -7.65
CA TYR A 114 -7.26 -13.42 -6.38
C TYR A 114 -7.22 -14.93 -6.10
N TYR A 115 -7.58 -15.77 -7.09
CA TYR A 115 -7.45 -17.22 -6.97
C TYR A 115 -6.00 -17.68 -6.78
N LEU A 116 -5.06 -17.09 -7.52
CA LEU A 116 -3.63 -17.38 -7.37
C LEU A 116 -3.11 -17.02 -5.97
N LEU A 117 -3.63 -15.98 -5.32
CA LEU A 117 -3.28 -15.64 -3.94
C LEU A 117 -3.79 -16.68 -2.93
N TYR A 118 -4.99 -17.24 -3.14
CA TYR A 118 -5.47 -18.39 -2.33
C TYR A 118 -4.58 -19.61 -2.50
N ILE A 119 -4.23 -19.95 -3.74
CA ILE A 119 -3.31 -21.05 -4.04
C ILE A 119 -1.96 -20.80 -3.37
N THR A 120 -1.42 -19.59 -3.49
CA THR A 120 -0.16 -19.21 -2.86
C THR A 120 -0.20 -19.40 -1.35
N SER A 121 -1.25 -18.91 -0.68
CA SER A 121 -1.43 -19.05 0.76
C SER A 121 -1.50 -20.53 1.18
N SER A 122 -2.29 -21.35 0.48
CA SER A 122 -2.43 -22.79 0.76
C SER A 122 -1.10 -23.55 0.56
N LEU A 123 -0.35 -23.23 -0.50
CA LEU A 123 0.95 -23.84 -0.76
C LEU A 123 2.02 -23.43 0.28
N VAL A 124 1.93 -22.21 0.80
CA VAL A 124 2.77 -21.75 1.92
C VAL A 124 2.46 -22.56 3.18
N ASP A 125 1.17 -22.82 3.48
CA ASP A 125 0.77 -23.65 4.62
C ASP A 125 1.24 -25.10 4.48
N ALA A 126 1.24 -25.64 3.27
CA ALA A 126 1.76 -26.97 2.97
C ALA A 126 3.31 -27.05 3.01
N GLY A 127 4.02 -25.95 3.30
CA GLY A 127 5.46 -25.92 3.47
C GLY A 127 6.28 -25.78 2.19
N TYR A 128 5.64 -25.67 1.02
CA TYR A 128 6.35 -25.49 -0.25
C TYR A 128 7.03 -24.11 -0.34
N LYS A 129 8.10 -24.02 -1.17
CA LYS A 129 8.82 -22.76 -1.45
C LYS A 129 8.64 -22.30 -2.89
N TRP A 130 8.93 -23.16 -3.88
CA TRP A 130 8.89 -22.81 -5.30
C TRP A 130 7.49 -22.70 -5.88
N ARG A 131 6.59 -23.59 -5.47
CA ARG A 131 5.19 -23.56 -5.95
C ARG A 131 4.45 -22.27 -5.56
N PRO A 132 4.50 -21.82 -4.28
CA PRO A 132 3.90 -20.54 -3.92
C PRO A 132 4.63 -19.36 -4.56
N ALA A 133 5.95 -19.45 -4.84
CA ALA A 133 6.66 -18.40 -5.56
C ALA A 133 6.14 -18.26 -6.98
N LEU A 134 5.88 -19.35 -7.69
CA LEU A 134 5.36 -19.32 -9.06
C LEU A 134 3.92 -18.78 -9.11
N SER A 135 3.01 -19.30 -8.28
CA SER A 135 1.61 -18.83 -8.23
C SER A 135 1.52 -17.37 -7.78
N GLY A 136 2.31 -16.97 -6.77
CA GLY A 136 2.37 -15.59 -6.30
C GLY A 136 2.97 -14.62 -7.34
N ALA A 137 3.98 -15.05 -8.11
CA ALA A 137 4.52 -14.24 -9.21
C ALA A 137 3.47 -14.01 -10.31
N GLY A 138 2.69 -15.04 -10.65
CA GLY A 138 1.54 -14.88 -11.55
C GLY A 138 0.53 -13.87 -11.03
N ALA A 139 0.17 -13.95 -9.75
CA ALA A 139 -0.70 -12.96 -9.11
C ALA A 139 -0.10 -11.54 -9.15
N ALA A 140 1.18 -11.40 -8.81
CA ALA A 140 1.87 -10.11 -8.82
C ALA A 140 1.88 -9.46 -10.21
N LEU A 141 2.17 -10.21 -11.26
CA LEU A 141 2.15 -9.72 -12.64
C LEU A 141 0.77 -9.23 -13.06
N LEU A 142 -0.28 -9.98 -12.74
CA LEU A 142 -1.66 -9.59 -13.05
C LEU A 142 -2.07 -8.32 -12.29
N LEU A 143 -1.69 -8.19 -11.02
CA LEU A 143 -1.99 -7.02 -10.19
C LEU A 143 -1.21 -5.77 -10.62
N VAL A 144 0.05 -5.92 -11.03
CA VAL A 144 0.85 -4.84 -11.63
C VAL A 144 0.20 -4.40 -12.94
N GLY A 145 -0.22 -5.34 -13.79
CA GLY A 145 -0.95 -5.05 -15.03
C GLY A 145 -2.22 -4.26 -14.77
N ALA A 146 -3.06 -4.69 -13.84
CA ALA A 146 -4.26 -3.96 -13.44
C ALA A 146 -3.94 -2.55 -12.92
N GLY A 147 -2.90 -2.40 -12.08
CA GLY A 147 -2.44 -1.10 -11.57
C GLY A 147 -1.98 -0.15 -12.67
N LEU A 148 -1.29 -0.66 -13.69
CA LEU A 148 -0.88 0.11 -14.87
C LEU A 148 -2.09 0.57 -15.70
N VAL A 149 -3.08 -0.30 -15.91
CA VAL A 149 -4.32 0.07 -16.61
C VAL A 149 -5.07 1.17 -15.84
N PHE A 150 -5.22 1.05 -14.53
CA PHE A 150 -5.81 2.12 -13.70
C PHE A 150 -5.03 3.43 -13.80
N THR A 151 -3.70 3.36 -13.79
CA THR A 151 -2.86 4.56 -13.90
C THR A 151 -2.97 5.21 -15.29
N SER A 152 -3.07 4.40 -16.37
CA SER A 152 -3.33 4.88 -17.73
C SER A 152 -4.71 5.52 -17.84
N ALA A 153 -5.76 4.91 -17.28
CA ALA A 153 -7.11 5.47 -17.25
C ALA A 153 -7.15 6.82 -16.53
N TRP A 154 -6.47 6.90 -15.41
CA TRP A 154 -6.35 8.14 -14.66
C TRP A 154 -5.59 9.24 -15.42
N SER A 155 -4.54 8.87 -16.14
CA SER A 155 -3.81 9.80 -17.00
C SER A 155 -4.66 10.27 -18.17
N LEU A 156 -5.39 9.36 -18.81
CA LEU A 156 -6.28 9.69 -19.94
C LEU A 156 -7.43 10.62 -19.49
N MET A 157 -7.96 10.40 -18.29
CA MET A 157 -8.97 11.29 -17.70
C MET A 157 -8.42 12.69 -17.41
N ALA A 158 -7.12 12.81 -17.12
CA ALA A 158 -6.45 14.08 -16.85
C ALA A 158 -5.95 14.81 -18.10
N SER A 159 -6.07 14.21 -19.30
CA SER A 159 -5.63 14.77 -20.58
C SER A 159 -6.71 14.67 -21.66
N PRO A 160 -7.86 15.38 -21.50
CA PRO A 160 -8.95 15.35 -22.49
C PRO A 160 -8.54 15.85 -23.87
N GLU A 161 -7.53 16.69 -23.97
CA GLU A 161 -6.96 17.20 -25.23
C GLU A 161 -6.44 16.07 -26.15
N SER A 162 -6.00 14.94 -25.58
CA SER A 162 -5.50 13.79 -26.34
C SER A 162 -6.61 12.91 -26.94
N TRP A 163 -7.86 13.05 -26.49
CA TRP A 163 -8.96 12.17 -26.90
C TRP A 163 -9.29 12.22 -28.40
N PRO A 164 -9.34 13.39 -29.06
CA PRO A 164 -9.65 13.44 -30.51
C PRO A 164 -8.62 12.70 -31.36
N GLU A 165 -7.35 12.79 -31.00
CA GLU A 165 -6.28 12.07 -31.70
C GLU A 165 -6.37 10.57 -31.45
N LEU A 166 -6.55 10.18 -30.21
CA LEU A 166 -6.72 8.78 -29.79
C LEU A 166 -7.95 8.15 -30.46
N TRP A 167 -9.05 8.89 -30.51
CA TRP A 167 -10.25 8.47 -31.24
C TRP A 167 -9.96 8.21 -32.71
N ARG A 168 -9.33 9.17 -33.43
CA ARG A 168 -8.99 9.01 -34.84
C ARG A 168 -8.04 7.82 -35.08
N ALA A 169 -7.05 7.65 -34.21
CA ALA A 169 -6.08 6.56 -34.35
C ALA A 169 -6.66 5.17 -34.00
N LYS A 170 -7.71 5.10 -33.19
CA LYS A 170 -8.27 3.85 -32.65
C LYS A 170 -9.76 3.67 -32.97
N SER A 171 -10.32 4.46 -33.90
CA SER A 171 -11.70 4.25 -34.39
C SER A 171 -11.69 3.36 -35.62
N LEU A 172 -12.71 2.54 -35.75
CA LEU A 172 -13.02 1.75 -36.93
C LEU A 172 -14.43 2.13 -37.42
N ALA A 173 -14.58 2.57 -38.64
CA ALA A 173 -15.87 2.99 -39.20
C ALA A 173 -16.62 4.01 -38.32
N ALA A 174 -15.90 5.01 -37.78
CA ALA A 174 -16.40 6.05 -36.86
C ALA A 174 -16.89 5.53 -35.51
N ALA A 175 -16.58 4.29 -35.12
CA ALA A 175 -16.84 3.75 -33.77
C ALA A 175 -15.56 3.60 -32.99
N ALA A 176 -15.61 3.88 -31.69
CA ALA A 176 -14.48 3.62 -30.80
C ALA A 176 -14.21 2.13 -30.66
N THR A 177 -12.96 1.72 -30.92
CA THR A 177 -12.56 0.31 -30.72
C THR A 177 -12.38 -0.09 -29.25
N GLY A 178 -12.36 0.88 -28.33
CA GLY A 178 -12.09 0.63 -26.91
C GLY A 178 -10.66 0.18 -26.60
N LEU A 179 -9.73 0.33 -27.53
CA LEU A 179 -8.31 -0.03 -27.40
C LEU A 179 -7.40 1.18 -27.17
N GLY A 180 -7.98 2.35 -26.90
CA GLY A 180 -7.22 3.57 -26.63
C GLY A 180 -6.50 3.48 -25.29
N THR A 181 -5.22 3.83 -25.25
CA THR A 181 -4.41 3.92 -24.03
C THR A 181 -3.45 5.09 -24.15
N ASN A 182 -3.16 5.70 -23.01
CA ASN A 182 -2.17 6.76 -22.93
C ASN A 182 -0.96 6.24 -22.12
N TRP A 183 0.08 5.78 -22.84
CA TRP A 183 1.33 5.28 -22.26
C TRP A 183 2.44 6.31 -22.35
N ASN A 184 2.17 7.53 -21.89
CA ASN A 184 3.18 8.58 -21.80
C ASN A 184 4.07 8.41 -20.54
N PRO A 185 5.23 9.10 -20.48
CA PRO A 185 6.12 9.02 -19.31
C PRO A 185 5.46 9.39 -17.99
N VAL A 186 4.43 10.24 -18.01
CA VAL A 186 3.68 10.67 -16.82
C VAL A 186 2.94 9.50 -16.16
N VAL A 187 2.42 8.54 -16.96
CA VAL A 187 1.79 7.32 -16.44
C VAL A 187 2.77 6.52 -15.60
N PHE A 188 3.98 6.33 -16.11
CA PHE A 188 5.02 5.57 -15.39
C PHE A 188 5.50 6.31 -14.14
N LEU A 189 5.68 7.63 -14.18
CA LEU A 189 6.05 8.42 -13.01
C LEU A 189 4.99 8.34 -11.91
N ARG A 190 3.71 8.39 -12.27
CA ARG A 190 2.58 8.18 -11.33
C ARG A 190 2.62 6.78 -10.73
N PHE A 191 2.81 5.76 -11.54
CA PHE A 191 2.87 4.38 -11.08
C PHE A 191 4.08 4.14 -10.15
N ILE A 192 5.26 4.62 -10.54
CA ILE A 192 6.48 4.50 -9.77
C ILE A 192 6.36 5.22 -8.40
N SER A 193 5.70 6.39 -8.34
CA SER A 193 5.49 7.09 -7.07
C SER A 193 4.63 6.28 -6.11
N VAL A 194 3.64 5.56 -6.62
CA VAL A 194 2.83 4.63 -5.82
C VAL A 194 3.65 3.42 -5.36
N CYS A 195 4.54 2.88 -6.21
CA CYS A 195 5.44 1.79 -5.82
C CYS A 195 6.40 2.19 -4.69
N GLY A 196 6.93 3.42 -4.74
CA GLY A 196 7.76 3.95 -3.66
C GLY A 196 6.98 4.04 -2.35
N LEU A 197 5.78 4.62 -2.38
CA LEU A 197 4.91 4.73 -1.21
C LEU A 197 4.47 3.35 -0.68
N ALA A 198 4.28 2.37 -1.58
CA ALA A 198 3.97 0.99 -1.23
C ALA A 198 5.09 0.35 -0.39
N SER A 199 6.35 0.66 -0.67
CA SER A 199 7.49 0.19 0.14
C SER A 199 7.44 0.72 1.58
N LEU A 200 6.98 1.97 1.79
CA LEU A 200 6.77 2.52 3.13
C LEU A 200 5.63 1.81 3.87
N THR A 201 4.54 1.47 3.16
CA THR A 201 3.45 0.68 3.75
C THR A 201 3.90 -0.71 4.19
N VAL A 202 4.71 -1.39 3.36
CA VAL A 202 5.27 -2.71 3.70
C VAL A 202 6.22 -2.61 4.89
N THR A 203 7.01 -1.55 4.98
CA THR A 203 7.86 -1.25 6.13
C THR A 203 7.05 -1.13 7.41
N PHE A 204 5.99 -0.31 7.38
CA PHE A 204 5.11 -0.14 8.52
C PHE A 204 4.42 -1.47 8.90
N TRP A 205 3.87 -2.19 7.92
CA TRP A 205 3.25 -3.49 8.17
C TRP A 205 4.22 -4.48 8.81
N GLY A 206 5.45 -4.58 8.29
CA GLY A 206 6.45 -5.52 8.82
C GLY A 206 6.84 -5.24 10.26
N LEU A 207 7.03 -3.97 10.61
CA LEU A 207 7.32 -3.56 11.98
C LEU A 207 6.08 -3.73 12.88
N PHE A 208 4.89 -3.39 12.40
CA PHE A 208 3.65 -3.62 13.14
C PHE A 208 3.43 -5.11 13.42
N ASP A 209 3.57 -5.97 12.42
CA ASP A 209 3.48 -7.42 12.59
C ASP A 209 4.50 -7.93 13.62
N THR A 210 5.74 -7.46 13.55
CA THR A 210 6.83 -7.89 14.43
C THR A 210 6.62 -7.48 15.89
N TYR A 211 6.15 -6.25 16.15
CA TYR A 211 6.02 -5.72 17.51
C TYR A 211 4.67 -5.99 18.17
N PHE A 212 3.62 -6.24 17.39
CA PHE A 212 2.26 -6.40 17.90
C PHE A 212 1.64 -7.78 17.67
N LEU A 213 2.01 -8.48 16.59
CA LEU A 213 1.36 -9.71 16.17
C LEU A 213 2.28 -10.94 16.18
N TYR A 214 3.60 -10.73 16.16
CA TYR A 214 4.53 -11.84 16.20
C TYR A 214 4.60 -12.43 17.60
N VAL A 215 4.26 -13.69 17.70
CA VAL A 215 4.51 -14.53 18.90
C VAL A 215 5.44 -15.62 18.42
N PRO A 216 6.64 -15.75 18.99
CA PRO A 216 7.51 -16.88 18.69
C PRO A 216 6.72 -18.17 18.97
N LYS A 217 6.80 -19.14 18.07
CA LYS A 217 6.24 -20.46 18.38
C LYS A 217 6.97 -20.98 19.59
N LYS A 218 6.30 -20.99 20.73
CA LYS A 218 6.64 -21.94 21.76
C LYS A 218 6.62 -23.30 21.06
N ASP A 219 7.72 -24.00 21.01
CA ASP A 219 7.67 -25.41 20.70
C ASP A 219 6.70 -25.99 21.74
N SER A 220 5.41 -25.98 21.38
CA SER A 220 4.40 -26.68 22.15
C SER A 220 4.83 -28.13 22.06
N GLY A 221 5.54 -28.53 23.08
CA GLY A 221 5.83 -29.93 23.29
C GLY A 221 4.52 -30.68 23.16
N SER A 222 4.23 -31.11 21.93
CA SER A 222 3.23 -32.13 21.67
C SER A 222 3.54 -33.24 22.62
N GLY A 223 2.73 -33.42 23.68
CA GLY A 223 2.69 -34.61 24.51
C GLY A 223 4.02 -35.35 24.73
N ARG A 224 5.15 -34.64 24.83
CA ARG A 224 6.42 -35.27 25.15
C ARG A 224 6.31 -35.71 26.60
N GLN A 225 6.26 -36.98 26.80
CA GLN A 225 6.88 -37.60 27.98
C GLN A 225 8.12 -36.77 28.34
N GLN A 226 8.36 -36.51 29.64
CA GLN A 226 9.53 -35.79 30.10
C GLN A 226 10.72 -36.13 29.18
N PRO A 227 11.32 -35.13 28.50
CA PRO A 227 12.32 -35.42 27.50
C PRO A 227 13.46 -36.15 28.19
N GLN A 228 13.78 -37.33 27.70
CA GLN A 228 14.94 -38.03 28.21
C GLN A 228 16.20 -37.25 27.86
N ILE A 229 17.16 -37.25 28.74
CA ILE A 229 18.45 -36.52 28.59
C ILE A 229 19.10 -36.76 27.22
N ASN A 230 18.87 -37.93 26.63
CA ASN A 230 19.36 -38.30 25.28
C ASN A 230 18.77 -37.44 24.16
N ASP A 231 17.49 -37.00 24.25
CA ASP A 231 16.82 -36.15 23.23
C ASP A 231 17.44 -34.74 23.19
N PHE A 232 18.00 -34.26 24.30
CA PHE A 232 18.68 -32.95 24.37
C PHE A 232 20.09 -33.00 23.77
N MET A 233 20.78 -34.13 23.91
CA MET A 233 22.13 -34.31 23.34
C MET A 233 22.10 -34.41 21.80
N GLU A 234 21.00 -34.85 21.23
CA GLU A 234 20.78 -34.90 19.78
C GLU A 234 20.25 -33.60 19.17
N ASN A 235 19.87 -32.61 20.01
CA ASN A 235 19.35 -31.34 19.52
C ASN A 235 20.40 -30.60 18.68
N PRO A 236 20.13 -30.35 17.35
CA PRO A 236 21.08 -29.71 16.45
C PRO A 236 21.33 -28.22 16.79
N HIS A 237 20.50 -27.61 17.63
CA HIS A 237 20.60 -26.20 18.01
C HIS A 237 21.48 -25.95 19.23
N LEU A 238 21.82 -26.96 20.01
CA LEU A 238 22.78 -26.79 21.10
C LEU A 238 24.22 -26.64 20.56
N SER A 239 24.90 -25.58 20.98
CA SER A 239 26.29 -25.37 20.56
C SER A 239 27.19 -26.51 21.01
N ARG A 240 28.17 -26.90 20.18
CA ARG A 240 29.11 -27.98 20.51
C ARG A 240 29.89 -27.74 21.82
N SER A 241 30.16 -26.49 22.17
CA SER A 241 30.81 -26.11 23.43
C SER A 241 29.92 -26.42 24.65
N ARG A 242 28.61 -26.17 24.56
CA ARG A 242 27.62 -26.41 25.62
C ARG A 242 27.39 -27.91 25.84
N LYS A 243 27.32 -28.66 24.74
CA LYS A 243 27.23 -30.14 24.80
C LYS A 243 28.43 -30.76 25.55
N LYS A 244 29.63 -30.24 25.29
CA LYS A 244 30.89 -30.71 25.90
C LYS A 244 31.01 -30.29 27.37
N GLU A 245 30.41 -29.17 27.77
CA GLU A 245 30.38 -28.69 29.13
C GLU A 245 29.39 -29.52 29.98
N LEU A 246 28.19 -29.77 29.48
CA LEU A 246 27.19 -30.62 30.10
C LEU A 246 27.67 -32.07 30.26
N SER A 247 28.32 -32.64 29.27
CA SER A 247 28.89 -33.99 29.39
C SER A 247 29.99 -34.07 30.48
N LYS A 248 30.84 -33.05 30.63
CA LYS A 248 31.85 -32.97 31.67
C LYS A 248 31.29 -32.77 33.06
N LEU A 249 30.19 -32.03 33.22
CA LEU A 249 29.53 -31.83 34.50
C LEU A 249 28.82 -33.12 34.95
N ARG A 250 28.26 -33.88 34.01
CA ARG A 250 27.65 -35.20 34.24
C ARG A 250 28.69 -36.23 34.70
N GLU A 251 29.83 -36.32 33.99
CA GLU A 251 30.93 -37.20 34.38
C GLU A 251 31.50 -36.93 35.77
N ARG A 252 31.34 -35.67 36.24
CA ARG A 252 31.80 -35.27 37.58
C ARG A 252 30.76 -35.47 38.70
N GLY A 253 29.57 -36.00 38.41
CA GLY A 253 28.51 -36.26 39.40
C GLY A 253 28.04 -35.02 40.18
N LYS A 254 28.21 -33.82 39.60
CA LYS A 254 27.98 -32.55 40.30
C LYS A 254 26.59 -31.95 40.07
N LEU A 255 25.72 -32.57 39.32
CA LEU A 255 24.35 -32.09 39.04
C LEU A 255 23.35 -33.19 39.40
N SER A 256 22.32 -32.81 40.14
CA SER A 256 21.12 -33.66 40.31
C SER A 256 20.29 -33.58 39.01
N GLU A 257 19.47 -34.61 38.73
CA GLU A 257 18.59 -34.69 37.56
C GLU A 257 17.69 -33.43 37.45
N GLU A 258 17.30 -32.88 38.58
CA GLU A 258 16.47 -31.67 38.72
C GLU A 258 17.21 -30.37 38.38
N GLU A 259 18.50 -30.29 38.74
CA GLU A 259 19.38 -29.17 38.40
C GLU A 259 19.80 -29.19 36.96
N GLU A 260 19.95 -30.39 36.36
CA GLU A 260 20.20 -30.58 34.92
C GLU A 260 18.99 -30.13 34.09
N LEU A 261 17.78 -30.50 34.52
CA LEU A 261 16.53 -30.07 33.92
C LEU A 261 16.33 -28.54 34.01
N LYS A 262 16.67 -27.96 35.15
CA LYS A 262 16.56 -26.51 35.41
C LYS A 262 17.60 -25.71 34.63
N ALA A 263 18.81 -26.19 34.49
CA ALA A 263 19.84 -25.56 33.64
C ALA A 263 19.51 -25.64 32.16
N MET A 264 18.78 -26.68 31.72
CA MET A 264 18.29 -26.83 30.36
C MET A 264 17.05 -25.98 30.09
N SER A 265 16.14 -25.79 31.07
CA SER A 265 14.97 -24.90 30.93
C SER A 265 15.38 -23.41 30.93
N PHE A 266 16.38 -23.01 31.66
CA PHE A 266 16.91 -21.64 31.67
C PHE A 266 17.48 -21.22 30.31
N GLY A 267 18.10 -22.14 29.57
CA GLY A 267 18.56 -21.90 28.21
C GLY A 267 17.43 -21.72 27.19
N PHE A 268 16.25 -22.29 27.44
CA PHE A 268 15.10 -22.19 26.54
C PHE A 268 14.38 -20.83 26.62
N ASP A 269 14.26 -20.25 27.82
CA ASP A 269 13.63 -18.93 27.99
C ASP A 269 14.54 -17.80 27.48
N GLU A 270 15.85 -17.88 27.67
CA GLU A 270 16.84 -16.95 27.09
C GLU A 270 16.91 -17.07 25.56
N ASP A 271 16.79 -18.28 25.00
CA ASP A 271 16.80 -18.50 23.54
C ASP A 271 15.51 -17.97 22.87
N GLU A 272 14.37 -17.98 23.58
CA GLU A 272 13.09 -17.46 23.08
C GLU A 272 13.08 -15.92 23.08
N GLU A 273 13.57 -15.26 24.12
CA GLU A 273 13.69 -13.81 24.21
C GLU A 273 14.76 -13.30 23.21
N SER A 274 15.90 -13.98 23.11
CA SER A 274 16.94 -13.70 22.12
C SER A 274 16.46 -13.89 20.67
N SER A 275 15.55 -14.84 20.44
CA SER A 275 14.99 -15.08 19.10
C SER A 275 14.05 -13.94 18.66
N THR A 276 13.24 -13.42 19.58
CA THR A 276 12.31 -12.31 19.32
C THR A 276 13.08 -11.02 19.06
N GLU A 277 14.03 -10.65 19.91
CA GLU A 277 14.87 -9.48 19.69
C GLU A 277 15.66 -9.58 18.38
N THR A 278 16.15 -10.76 18.06
CA THR A 278 16.91 -10.99 16.83
C THR A 278 16.03 -10.85 15.59
N TYR A 279 14.75 -11.26 15.66
CA TYR A 279 13.78 -11.06 14.60
C TYR A 279 13.40 -9.57 14.47
N GLN A 280 13.20 -8.86 15.59
CA GLN A 280 12.94 -7.42 15.62
C GLN A 280 14.10 -6.63 14.99
N ARG A 281 15.34 -6.89 15.36
CA ARG A 281 16.53 -6.25 14.76
C ARG A 281 16.66 -6.55 13.26
N TRP A 282 16.35 -7.77 12.85
CA TRP A 282 16.37 -8.13 11.42
C TRP A 282 15.28 -7.37 10.65
N THR A 283 14.04 -7.31 11.20
CA THR A 283 12.95 -6.57 10.57
C THR A 283 13.27 -5.08 10.49
N LEU A 284 13.90 -4.48 11.52
CA LEU A 284 14.31 -3.08 11.49
C LEU A 284 15.38 -2.82 10.40
N ARG A 285 16.32 -3.72 10.20
CA ARG A 285 17.30 -3.62 9.09
C ARG A 285 16.62 -3.70 7.72
N LEU A 286 15.70 -4.64 7.53
CA LEU A 286 14.89 -4.74 6.32
C LEU A 286 14.09 -3.45 6.11
N ALA A 287 13.44 -2.95 7.16
CA ALA A 287 12.70 -1.70 7.17
C ALA A 287 13.55 -0.52 6.72
N SER A 288 14.80 -0.44 7.18
CA SER A 288 15.74 0.62 6.77
C SER A 288 16.02 0.60 5.27
N VAL A 289 16.25 -0.56 4.68
CA VAL A 289 16.45 -0.68 3.23
C VAL A 289 15.21 -0.26 2.45
N LEU A 290 14.03 -0.74 2.88
CA LEU A 290 12.76 -0.44 2.21
C LEU A 290 12.39 1.05 2.31
N VAL A 291 12.70 1.69 3.44
CA VAL A 291 12.46 3.13 3.64
C VAL A 291 13.32 3.96 2.69
N TRP A 292 14.60 3.71 2.63
CA TRP A 292 15.47 4.46 1.71
C TRP A 292 15.02 4.30 0.26
N PHE A 293 14.74 3.06 -0.15
CA PHE A 293 14.19 2.79 -1.47
C PHE A 293 12.85 3.54 -1.67
N GLY A 294 11.91 3.40 -0.74
CA GLY A 294 10.58 4.01 -0.83
C GLY A 294 10.64 5.54 -0.86
N VAL A 295 11.44 6.17 0.00
CA VAL A 295 11.61 7.63 0.05
C VAL A 295 12.24 8.15 -1.24
N CYS A 296 13.36 7.58 -1.69
CA CYS A 296 14.03 8.04 -2.90
C CYS A 296 13.12 7.90 -4.14
N ILE A 297 12.44 6.76 -4.27
CA ILE A 297 11.52 6.51 -5.39
C ILE A 297 10.31 7.44 -5.34
N THR A 298 9.67 7.60 -4.17
CA THR A 298 8.49 8.47 -4.03
C THR A 298 8.84 9.93 -4.30
N LEU A 299 9.88 10.45 -3.64
CA LEU A 299 10.25 11.84 -3.78
C LEU A 299 10.80 12.15 -5.18
N GLY A 300 11.66 11.28 -5.72
CA GLY A 300 12.23 11.44 -7.05
C GLY A 300 11.16 11.40 -8.15
N SER A 301 10.25 10.44 -8.10
CA SER A 301 9.17 10.33 -9.10
C SER A 301 8.12 11.43 -8.98
N LEU A 302 7.77 11.87 -7.77
CA LEU A 302 6.90 13.02 -7.56
C LEU A 302 7.54 14.31 -8.06
N TRP A 303 8.82 14.50 -7.79
CA TRP A 303 9.56 15.67 -8.30
C TRP A 303 9.54 15.70 -9.84
N LEU A 304 9.88 14.59 -10.49
CA LEU A 304 9.85 14.47 -11.95
C LEU A 304 8.43 14.63 -12.51
N TYR A 305 7.43 14.12 -11.80
CA TYR A 305 6.03 14.29 -12.17
C TYR A 305 5.61 15.77 -12.11
N TYR A 306 5.96 16.48 -11.03
CA TYR A 306 5.74 17.91 -10.93
C TYR A 306 6.41 18.69 -12.06
N TYR A 307 7.68 18.39 -12.30
CA TYR A 307 8.44 19.01 -13.36
C TYR A 307 7.77 18.82 -14.73
N LYS A 308 7.35 17.61 -15.06
CA LYS A 308 6.66 17.29 -16.31
C LYS A 308 5.28 17.93 -16.44
N VAL A 309 4.51 18.01 -15.36
CA VAL A 309 3.16 18.58 -15.38
C VAL A 309 3.17 20.09 -15.38
N VAL A 310 4.14 20.70 -14.71
CA VAL A 310 4.23 22.19 -14.57
C VAL A 310 5.04 22.83 -15.69
N ASP A 311 6.14 22.20 -16.15
CA ASP A 311 7.07 22.77 -17.12
C ASP A 311 7.08 22.06 -18.48
N GLY A 312 6.39 20.93 -18.62
CA GLY A 312 6.37 20.19 -19.89
C GLY A 312 5.56 20.89 -20.98
N PRO A 313 5.81 20.58 -22.26
CA PRO A 313 5.00 21.08 -23.40
C PRO A 313 3.53 20.63 -23.33
N GLU A 314 3.23 19.67 -22.48
CA GLU A 314 1.87 19.23 -22.13
C GLU A 314 1.26 20.04 -20.96
N SER A 315 1.96 21.06 -20.46
CA SER A 315 1.39 21.95 -19.44
C SER A 315 0.27 22.75 -20.08
N VAL A 316 -0.95 22.53 -19.62
CA VAL A 316 -2.17 23.26 -20.04
C VAL A 316 -2.12 24.75 -19.65
N THR A 317 -0.99 25.23 -19.19
CA THR A 317 -0.75 26.63 -18.86
C THR A 317 -0.09 27.31 -20.05
N SER A 318 -0.90 27.86 -20.96
CA SER A 318 -0.49 28.93 -21.86
C SER A 318 -0.15 30.19 -21.02
N VAL A 319 0.96 30.15 -20.31
CA VAL A 319 1.52 31.33 -19.66
C VAL A 319 2.49 31.97 -20.65
N PRO A 320 2.38 33.27 -20.95
CA PRO A 320 3.35 33.96 -21.81
C PRO A 320 4.77 33.74 -21.28
N GLU A 321 5.72 33.55 -22.19
CA GLU A 321 7.14 33.21 -22.00
C GLU A 321 7.97 34.14 -21.04
N ALA A 322 7.35 35.02 -20.29
CA ALA A 322 8.03 36.15 -19.61
C ALA A 322 8.64 35.81 -18.25
N SER A 323 8.62 34.58 -17.77
CA SER A 323 9.25 34.35 -16.45
C SER A 323 10.05 33.04 -16.37
N MET A 324 11.38 33.15 -16.37
CA MET A 324 12.32 32.15 -15.90
C MET A 324 12.18 31.95 -14.36
N VAL A 325 11.00 31.59 -13.90
CA VAL A 325 10.75 31.27 -12.49
C VAL A 325 10.85 29.76 -12.31
N SER A 326 11.45 29.30 -11.23
CA SER A 326 11.58 27.88 -10.90
C SER A 326 10.21 27.17 -10.88
N PRO A 327 10.11 25.88 -11.25
CA PRO A 327 8.86 25.14 -11.31
C PRO A 327 7.92 25.30 -10.11
N PRO A 328 8.40 25.23 -8.86
CA PRO A 328 7.57 25.49 -7.69
C PRO A 328 6.99 26.92 -7.64
N ALA A 329 7.76 27.91 -8.08
CA ALA A 329 7.31 29.30 -8.08
C ALA A 329 6.29 29.58 -9.20
N ARG A 330 6.36 28.88 -10.35
CA ARG A 330 5.33 28.93 -11.39
C ARG A 330 4.02 28.31 -10.93
N PHE A 331 4.09 27.19 -10.24
CA PHE A 331 2.91 26.57 -9.65
C PHE A 331 2.24 27.51 -8.64
N VAL A 332 3.02 28.24 -7.83
CA VAL A 332 2.56 29.28 -6.91
C VAL A 332 1.95 30.46 -7.66
N ALA A 333 2.61 30.98 -8.70
CA ALA A 333 2.14 32.13 -9.46
C ALA A 333 0.83 31.86 -10.21
N ASN A 334 0.68 30.65 -10.76
CA ASN A 334 -0.54 30.22 -11.46
C ASN A 334 -1.69 29.86 -10.49
N ALA A 335 -1.41 29.64 -9.22
CA ALA A 335 -2.43 29.39 -8.22
C ALA A 335 -3.27 30.65 -7.86
N GLY A 336 -2.85 31.83 -8.32
CA GLY A 336 -3.57 33.13 -8.35
C GLY A 336 -4.49 33.43 -7.19
N GLY A 337 -3.98 34.14 -6.17
CA GLY A 337 -4.75 34.72 -5.08
C GLY A 337 -4.70 33.99 -3.75
N PRO A 338 -5.04 34.68 -2.65
CA PRO A 338 -4.94 34.13 -1.29
C PRO A 338 -5.77 32.89 -1.02
N GLU A 339 -6.87 32.69 -1.74
CA GLU A 339 -7.72 31.51 -1.62
C GLU A 339 -7.06 30.21 -2.12
N ARG A 340 -5.99 30.29 -2.89
CA ARG A 340 -5.25 29.16 -3.46
C ARG A 340 -3.90 28.90 -2.77
N ILE A 341 -3.56 29.62 -1.72
CA ILE A 341 -2.31 29.43 -0.98
C ILE A 341 -2.25 28.04 -0.31
N ILE A 342 -3.37 27.56 0.22
CA ILE A 342 -3.45 26.25 0.90
C ILE A 342 -3.05 25.10 -0.02
N PRO A 343 -3.55 24.96 -1.26
CA PRO A 343 -3.14 23.91 -2.18
C PRO A 343 -1.64 23.87 -2.49
N VAL A 344 -1.00 25.01 -2.55
CA VAL A 344 0.43 25.16 -2.91
C VAL A 344 1.37 24.60 -1.86
N TRP A 345 0.96 24.60 -0.59
CA TRP A 345 1.77 24.05 0.52
C TRP A 345 1.65 22.53 0.67
N ILE A 346 0.67 21.89 0.04
CA ILE A 346 0.44 20.45 0.17
C ILE A 346 1.57 19.60 -0.41
N PRO A 347 2.15 19.87 -1.59
CA PRO A 347 3.31 19.15 -2.07
C PRO A 347 4.50 19.17 -1.09
N PRO A 348 4.97 20.34 -0.61
CA PRO A 348 6.01 20.38 0.42
C PRO A 348 5.66 19.60 1.68
N VAL A 349 4.40 19.61 2.12
CA VAL A 349 3.95 18.84 3.28
C VAL A 349 4.01 17.33 3.00
N THR A 350 3.71 16.88 1.78
CA THR A 350 3.88 15.49 1.37
C THR A 350 5.34 15.07 1.45
N PHE A 351 6.27 15.88 0.92
CA PHE A 351 7.70 15.64 1.01
C PHE A 351 8.16 15.53 2.46
N THR A 352 7.70 16.45 3.30
CA THR A 352 8.02 16.47 4.74
C THR A 352 7.48 15.22 5.45
N ALA A 353 6.24 14.81 5.18
CA ALA A 353 5.64 13.64 5.80
C ALA A 353 6.36 12.33 5.40
N VAL A 354 6.74 12.19 4.14
CA VAL A 354 7.54 11.06 3.65
C VAL A 354 8.95 11.09 4.26
N GLY A 355 9.58 12.27 4.35
CA GLY A 355 10.88 12.45 4.99
C GLY A 355 10.86 12.13 6.49
N LEU A 356 9.80 12.51 7.20
CA LEU A 356 9.62 12.20 8.62
C LEU A 356 9.61 10.69 8.88
N PHE A 357 9.00 9.91 7.99
CA PHE A 357 9.02 8.46 8.08
C PHE A 357 10.45 7.91 8.10
N ALA A 358 11.34 8.45 7.25
CA ALA A 358 12.76 8.06 7.23
C ALA A 358 13.49 8.49 8.51
N VAL A 359 13.22 9.69 9.01
CA VAL A 359 13.82 10.19 10.27
C VAL A 359 13.47 9.28 11.44
N ILE A 360 12.21 8.84 11.55
CA ILE A 360 11.77 7.93 12.61
C ILE A 360 12.54 6.60 12.55
N ILE A 361 12.73 6.02 11.35
CA ILE A 361 13.53 4.79 11.18
C ILE A 361 15.01 5.01 11.54
N ILE A 362 15.59 6.16 11.19
CA ILE A 362 16.96 6.51 11.59
C ILE A 362 17.08 6.58 13.11
N LEU A 363 16.16 7.27 13.79
CA LEU A 363 16.16 7.39 15.25
C LEU A 363 16.01 6.02 15.94
N ALA A 364 15.19 5.12 15.37
CA ALA A 364 15.07 3.75 15.87
C ALA A 364 16.37 2.95 15.71
N ASN A 365 17.07 3.09 14.58
CA ASN A 365 18.36 2.43 14.38
C ASN A 365 19.48 2.98 15.30
N LEU A 366 19.36 4.24 15.72
CA LEU A 366 20.27 4.87 16.69
C LEU A 366 19.91 4.54 18.15
N GLY A 367 18.88 3.72 18.40
CA GLY A 367 18.41 3.38 19.75
C GLY A 367 17.84 4.57 20.52
N LYS A 368 17.38 5.63 19.80
CA LYS A 368 16.76 6.81 20.43
C LYS A 368 15.27 6.63 20.72
N ILE A 369 14.62 5.76 19.95
CA ILE A 369 13.21 5.38 20.09
C ILE A 369 13.09 3.88 19.88
N GLU A 370 12.36 3.19 20.74
CA GLU A 370 12.25 1.72 20.71
C GLU A 370 10.84 1.25 21.05
N GLY A 371 10.60 -0.03 20.83
CA GLY A 371 9.39 -0.72 21.24
C GLY A 371 8.13 -0.31 20.50
N LYS A 372 6.97 -0.57 21.10
CA LYS A 372 5.65 -0.29 20.53
C LYS A 372 5.38 1.20 20.25
N PRO A 373 5.82 2.16 21.12
CA PRO A 373 5.62 3.58 20.84
C PRO A 373 6.28 4.04 19.54
N PHE A 374 7.46 3.50 19.22
CA PHE A 374 8.14 3.75 17.94
C PHE A 374 7.26 3.35 16.74
N VAL A 375 6.65 2.15 16.78
CA VAL A 375 5.81 1.67 15.68
C VAL A 375 4.52 2.47 15.56
N ILE A 376 3.94 2.93 16.67
CA ILE A 376 2.77 3.83 16.67
C ILE A 376 3.14 5.17 16.01
N LEU A 377 4.27 5.77 16.39
CA LEU A 377 4.74 7.03 15.79
C LEU A 377 4.98 6.87 14.28
N LEU A 378 5.58 5.75 13.88
CA LEU A 378 5.77 5.40 12.47
C LEU A 378 4.43 5.27 11.73
N GLY A 379 3.42 4.64 12.36
CA GLY A 379 2.07 4.52 11.80
C GLY A 379 1.38 5.87 11.59
N LEU A 380 1.51 6.79 12.55
CA LEU A 380 0.99 8.16 12.43
C LEU A 380 1.68 8.93 11.28
N SER A 381 3.00 8.82 11.17
CA SER A 381 3.76 9.40 10.05
C SER A 381 3.35 8.80 8.72
N HIS A 382 3.11 7.47 8.66
CA HIS A 382 2.64 6.80 7.45
C HIS A 382 1.24 7.27 7.04
N ALA A 383 0.31 7.36 7.99
CA ALA A 383 -1.02 7.89 7.74
C ALA A 383 -0.98 9.33 7.21
N ALA A 384 -0.11 10.16 7.75
CA ALA A 384 0.11 11.52 7.25
C ALA A 384 0.67 11.51 5.82
N ALA A 385 1.67 10.67 5.53
CA ALA A 385 2.26 10.55 4.18
C ALA A 385 1.21 10.11 3.15
N LEU A 386 0.39 9.10 3.46
CA LEU A 386 -0.72 8.66 2.60
C LEU A 386 -1.75 9.77 2.37
N THR A 387 -2.13 10.48 3.42
CA THR A 387 -3.12 11.56 3.36
C THR A 387 -2.65 12.70 2.48
N PHE A 388 -1.45 13.20 2.71
CA PHE A 388 -0.92 14.31 1.92
C PHE A 388 -0.61 13.90 0.49
N PHE A 389 -0.16 12.68 0.24
CA PHE A 389 -0.02 12.14 -1.11
C PHE A 389 -1.36 12.10 -1.86
N ALA A 390 -2.41 11.60 -1.21
CA ALA A 390 -3.75 11.51 -1.80
C ALA A 390 -4.33 12.91 -2.11
N ILE A 391 -4.18 13.87 -1.21
CA ILE A 391 -4.63 15.25 -1.38
C ILE A 391 -3.84 15.93 -2.51
N THR A 392 -2.51 15.81 -2.50
CA THR A 392 -1.64 16.36 -3.54
C THR A 392 -2.01 15.85 -4.92
N ARG A 393 -2.15 14.54 -5.05
CA ARG A 393 -2.59 13.88 -6.30
C ARG A 393 -3.94 14.43 -6.77
N GLN A 394 -4.87 14.63 -5.84
CA GLN A 394 -6.20 15.14 -6.15
C GLN A 394 -6.18 16.59 -6.65
N ILE A 395 -5.37 17.43 -6.01
CA ILE A 395 -5.22 18.84 -6.41
C ILE A 395 -4.62 18.94 -7.80
N ILE A 396 -3.54 18.20 -8.07
CA ILE A 396 -2.91 18.21 -9.39
C ILE A 396 -3.93 17.79 -10.46
N GLN A 397 -4.70 16.75 -10.22
CA GLN A 397 -5.71 16.32 -11.18
C GLN A 397 -6.78 17.39 -11.42
N ASN A 398 -7.29 18.02 -10.38
CA ASN A 398 -8.29 19.09 -10.51
C ASN A 398 -7.76 20.26 -11.36
N GLU A 399 -6.51 20.65 -11.16
CA GLU A 399 -5.90 21.72 -11.95
C GLU A 399 -5.68 21.29 -13.42
N GLN A 400 -5.29 20.04 -13.68
CA GLN A 400 -5.12 19.52 -15.05
C GLN A 400 -6.42 19.54 -15.86
N ILE A 401 -7.56 19.18 -15.25
CA ILE A 401 -8.85 19.09 -15.95
C ILE A 401 -9.68 20.37 -15.88
N LYS A 402 -9.23 21.39 -15.19
CA LYS A 402 -10.00 22.61 -14.87
C LYS A 402 -10.61 23.30 -16.09
N ASN A 403 -9.89 23.31 -17.22
CA ASN A 403 -10.37 23.90 -18.46
C ASN A 403 -11.50 23.10 -19.13
N TYR A 404 -11.66 21.83 -18.77
CA TYR A 404 -12.71 20.94 -19.32
C TYR A 404 -13.80 20.68 -18.30
N LEU A 405 -13.46 20.65 -17.03
CA LEU A 405 -14.36 20.40 -15.92
C LEU A 405 -13.82 21.04 -14.63
N ASP A 406 -14.38 22.19 -14.28
CA ASP A 406 -14.20 22.74 -12.93
C ASP A 406 -15.26 22.12 -12.00
N VAL A 407 -14.85 21.09 -11.26
CA VAL A 407 -15.75 20.35 -10.35
C VAL A 407 -16.33 21.24 -9.26
N ARG A 408 -15.64 22.35 -8.92
CA ARG A 408 -16.12 23.31 -7.90
C ARG A 408 -17.27 24.17 -8.40
N SER A 409 -17.36 24.38 -9.72
CA SER A 409 -18.41 25.18 -10.35
C SER A 409 -19.70 24.42 -10.62
N ILE A 410 -19.71 23.08 -10.42
CA ILE A 410 -20.89 22.26 -10.64
C ILE A 410 -21.92 22.58 -9.54
N PRO A 411 -23.18 22.95 -9.90
CA PRO A 411 -24.22 23.21 -8.92
C PRO A 411 -24.48 22.01 -8.01
N GLU A 412 -24.66 22.25 -6.73
CA GLU A 412 -25.03 21.21 -5.77
C GLU A 412 -26.54 20.98 -5.82
N GLN A 413 -26.96 19.76 -6.11
CA GLN A 413 -28.36 19.32 -6.09
C GLN A 413 -28.49 18.16 -5.11
N MET A 414 -28.58 18.50 -3.84
CA MET A 414 -28.57 17.52 -2.74
C MET A 414 -29.66 16.46 -2.90
N GLN A 415 -29.25 15.21 -3.02
CA GLN A 415 -30.11 14.04 -3.01
C GLN A 415 -30.05 13.37 -1.64
N LEU A 416 -30.95 13.77 -0.75
CA LEU A 416 -30.90 13.40 0.66
C LEU A 416 -31.02 11.88 0.87
N SER A 417 -31.89 11.20 0.13
CA SER A 417 -32.12 9.75 0.29
C SER A 417 -30.89 8.91 -0.06
N PRO A 418 -30.23 9.06 -1.23
CA PRO A 418 -28.99 8.34 -1.53
C PRO A 418 -27.85 8.66 -0.55
N LEU A 419 -27.75 9.93 -0.11
CA LEU A 419 -26.75 10.36 0.85
C LEU A 419 -26.92 9.67 2.20
N LEU A 420 -28.13 9.62 2.73
CA LEU A 420 -28.43 8.94 4.00
C LEU A 420 -28.19 7.44 3.91
N VAL A 421 -28.61 6.79 2.82
CA VAL A 421 -28.34 5.36 2.58
C VAL A 421 -26.82 5.10 2.55
N PHE A 422 -26.08 5.92 1.83
CA PHE A 422 -24.62 5.80 1.79
C PHE A 422 -24.00 5.91 3.19
N LEU A 423 -24.38 6.92 3.97
CA LEU A 423 -23.86 7.12 5.32
C LEU A 423 -24.19 5.95 6.25
N LEU A 424 -25.42 5.44 6.21
CA LEU A 424 -25.83 4.29 7.02
C LEU A 424 -25.00 3.04 6.66
N VAL A 425 -24.88 2.73 5.37
CA VAL A 425 -24.09 1.57 4.91
C VAL A 425 -22.60 1.74 5.25
N PHE A 426 -22.06 2.95 5.10
CA PHE A 426 -20.66 3.25 5.43
C PHE A 426 -20.40 3.08 6.93
N LEU A 427 -21.25 3.63 7.80
CA LEU A 427 -21.12 3.50 9.27
C LEU A 427 -21.30 2.05 9.72
N PHE A 428 -22.26 1.34 9.15
CA PHE A 428 -22.43 -0.09 9.42
C PHE A 428 -21.20 -0.91 9.02
N GLY A 429 -20.68 -0.69 7.80
CA GLY A 429 -19.48 -1.35 7.30
C GLY A 429 -18.24 -1.05 8.15
N ALA A 430 -18.04 0.22 8.53
CA ALA A 430 -16.96 0.63 9.42
C ALA A 430 -17.06 -0.04 10.79
N GLY A 431 -18.29 -0.09 11.36
CA GLY A 431 -18.57 -0.78 12.63
C GLY A 431 -18.27 -2.29 12.54
N LEU A 432 -18.67 -2.93 11.45
CA LEU A 432 -18.40 -4.35 11.20
C LEU A 432 -16.89 -4.64 11.11
N ILE A 433 -16.15 -3.82 10.37
CA ILE A 433 -14.67 -3.94 10.27
C ILE A 433 -14.03 -3.77 11.64
N PHE A 434 -14.43 -2.77 12.41
CA PHE A 434 -13.93 -2.55 13.76
C PHE A 434 -14.23 -3.74 14.68
N TRP A 435 -15.45 -4.29 14.61
CA TRP A 435 -15.82 -5.48 15.36
C TRP A 435 -14.97 -6.69 14.95
N MET A 436 -14.77 -6.93 13.67
CA MET A 436 -13.94 -8.04 13.16
C MET A 436 -12.49 -7.91 13.66
N ILE A 437 -11.88 -6.73 13.55
CA ILE A 437 -10.50 -6.48 14.05
C ILE A 437 -10.44 -6.73 15.56
N SER A 438 -11.43 -6.25 16.32
CA SER A 438 -11.51 -6.44 17.76
C SER A 438 -11.68 -7.91 18.16
N ALA A 439 -12.48 -8.67 17.39
CA ALA A 439 -12.66 -10.10 17.59
C ALA A 439 -11.37 -10.88 17.30
N MET A 440 -10.68 -10.55 16.19
CA MET A 440 -9.39 -11.15 15.86
C MET A 440 -8.33 -10.87 16.93
N ALA A 441 -8.25 -9.65 17.45
CA ALA A 441 -7.32 -9.29 18.52
C ALA A 441 -7.58 -10.06 19.82
N LYS A 442 -8.83 -10.44 20.10
CA LYS A 442 -9.19 -11.26 21.28
C LYS A 442 -8.82 -12.72 21.10
N THR A 443 -8.96 -13.28 19.89
CA THR A 443 -8.60 -14.69 19.58
C THR A 443 -7.10 -14.90 19.53
N THR A 444 -6.32 -13.89 19.17
CA THR A 444 -4.85 -13.95 19.15
C THR A 444 -4.22 -13.90 20.54
N LYS A 445 -4.99 -13.48 21.57
CA LYS A 445 -4.55 -13.46 22.98
C LYS A 445 -4.87 -14.75 23.76
N ARG A 446 -5.60 -15.68 23.16
CA ARG A 446 -5.84 -17.04 23.67
C ARG A 446 -4.95 -18.05 22.93
#